data_4d97a91ace8831191e3dfb47d534ef48
#
_entry.id   4d97a91ace8831191e3dfb47d534ef48
#
_cell.length_a   1.000
_cell.length_b   1.000
_cell.length_c   1.000
_cell.angle_alpha   90.00
_cell.angle_beta   90.00
_cell.angle_gamma   90.00
#
_symmetry.space_group_name_H-M   'P 1'
#
loop_
_entity.id
_entity.type
_entity.pdbx_description
1 polymer ?
#
loop_
_entity_poly.entity_id
_entity_poly.type
_entity_poly.pdbx_seq_one_letter_code
_entity_poly.pdbx_strand_id
1 'polypeptide(L)'
;MGRLTQLAALVYVAVAVFACRERAQAVQSEAELKDMVHRMMPMVAQTTGLKFKREPLVLRRSRSQVRDYLIHKIDQDLPSTELAGLQSALRLFGLIPETLDLRPTLIDVLTEQVAGYYDPDSNALYIPEDVEPLQLRVVVSHELVHALQDQYVHLDSIIEQRHANDRRTAAQAILEGQAVVAQIPVLMPEQKPDTFPLGWFWQQRAAMAAQQSQMKQFASAPLWLREGLIFPYLGGADFVVWFRHKYLGRSVLDSMPQSTEQILHPERYASHDAPTELTFAAGEADTVEWEDNLGEYETRLLFQQLLGNEAEATTLATGWDGDRYQVLGAKKDVLVWYSVWDDAAAATRFAGGLQRAWAKRRAGVQTGRRAEVHQMVIDGRPVVRLVDAPADWKGWRALPTVRLSGGT
;
A
#
# COMPACT_ATOMS: atom_id res chain seq x y z
N MET A 1 7.00 -1.73 -11.99
CA MET A 1 6.05 -1.42 -10.91
C MET A 1 6.69 -0.77 -9.69
N GLY A 2 7.98 -0.59 -9.67
CA GLY A 2 8.73 -0.05 -8.52
C GLY A 2 8.41 1.37 -8.07
N ARG A 3 7.62 2.15 -8.78
CA ARG A 3 7.52 3.58 -8.58
C ARG A 3 6.11 4.14 -8.36
N LEU A 4 5.05 3.32 -8.50
CA LEU A 4 3.69 3.72 -8.05
C LEU A 4 3.65 4.04 -6.56
N THR A 5 4.54 3.46 -5.79
CA THR A 5 4.67 3.69 -4.35
C THR A 5 5.34 5.02 -4.01
N GLN A 6 6.16 5.59 -4.89
CA GLN A 6 6.55 7.02 -4.75
C GLN A 6 5.37 7.96 -5.00
N LEU A 7 4.38 7.53 -5.82
CA LEU A 7 3.13 8.26 -6.02
C LEU A 7 2.19 8.17 -4.82
N ALA A 8 2.26 7.10 -4.03
CA ALA A 8 1.47 6.98 -2.80
C ALA A 8 2.07 7.78 -1.63
N ALA A 9 3.40 8.06 -1.64
CA ALA A 9 4.01 9.06 -0.75
C ALA A 9 3.47 10.48 -0.96
N LEU A 10 2.63 10.67 -1.96
CA LEU A 10 2.01 11.94 -2.33
C LEU A 10 0.63 12.17 -1.70
N VAL A 11 0.09 11.18 -0.96
CA VAL A 11 -1.24 11.31 -0.38
C VAL A 11 -1.16 12.05 0.95
N TYR A 12 -1.68 13.25 0.94
CA TYR A 12 -1.87 14.06 2.13
C TYR A 12 -2.90 13.39 3.06
N VAL A 13 -2.40 12.75 4.11
CA VAL A 13 -3.19 12.38 5.27
C VAL A 13 -3.19 13.57 6.22
N ALA A 14 -4.18 14.44 6.08
CA ALA A 14 -4.53 15.32 7.18
C ALA A 14 -5.04 14.44 8.33
N VAL A 15 -4.13 13.93 9.15
CA VAL A 15 -4.52 13.61 10.52
C VAL A 15 -5.14 14.90 11.03
N ALA A 16 -6.45 14.87 11.35
CA ALA A 16 -7.16 16.01 11.90
C ALA A 16 -6.53 16.34 13.27
N VAL A 17 -5.38 16.97 13.20
CA VAL A 17 -4.77 17.66 14.30
C VAL A 17 -5.66 18.86 14.49
N PHE A 18 -6.44 18.87 15.57
CA PHE A 18 -7.14 20.04 16.02
C PHE A 18 -6.09 21.14 16.24
N ALA A 19 -5.78 21.84 15.15
CA ALA A 19 -4.84 22.95 15.16
C ALA A 19 -5.48 24.06 15.99
N CYS A 20 -4.87 24.38 17.12
CA CYS A 20 -5.06 25.66 17.76
C CYS A 20 -4.98 26.75 16.67
N ARG A 21 -5.97 27.66 16.66
CA ARG A 21 -6.04 28.83 15.81
C ARG A 21 -4.91 29.83 16.11
N GLU A 22 -3.68 29.48 15.82
CA GLU A 22 -2.68 30.49 15.52
C GLU A 22 -2.95 30.99 14.10
N ARG A 23 -3.06 32.30 13.92
CA ARG A 23 -3.09 32.94 12.61
C ARG A 23 -1.79 32.59 11.89
N ALA A 24 -1.78 31.53 11.12
CA ALA A 24 -0.68 31.19 10.23
C ALA A 24 -0.56 32.35 9.23
N GLN A 25 0.54 33.09 9.27
CA GLN A 25 0.89 34.01 8.21
C GLN A 25 1.07 33.20 6.92
N ALA A 26 0.43 33.64 5.84
CA ALA A 26 0.63 33.00 4.54
C ALA A 26 2.11 33.09 4.16
N VAL A 27 2.75 31.94 3.92
CA VAL A 27 4.10 31.89 3.37
C VAL A 27 4.00 32.33 1.91
N GLN A 28 4.49 33.54 1.61
CA GLN A 28 4.32 34.18 0.30
C GLN A 28 5.53 34.03 -0.61
N SER A 29 6.70 33.69 -0.08
CA SER A 29 7.94 33.62 -0.83
C SER A 29 8.69 32.29 -0.70
N GLU A 30 9.53 31.97 -1.68
CA GLU A 30 10.46 30.83 -1.61
C GLU A 30 11.45 30.94 -0.44
N ALA A 31 11.84 32.17 -0.10
CA ALA A 31 12.73 32.42 1.03
C ALA A 31 12.09 32.00 2.36
N GLU A 32 10.83 32.37 2.58
CA GLU A 32 10.07 31.97 3.79
C GLU A 32 9.85 30.46 3.86
N LEU A 33 9.62 29.82 2.72
CA LEU A 33 9.48 28.37 2.62
C LEU A 33 10.80 27.66 2.96
N LYS A 34 11.93 28.17 2.46
CA LYS A 34 13.27 27.68 2.79
C LYS A 34 13.59 27.85 4.28
N ASP A 35 13.26 29.00 4.85
CA ASP A 35 13.42 29.24 6.29
C ASP A 35 12.55 28.29 7.13
N MET A 36 11.34 27.94 6.67
CA MET A 36 10.48 26.96 7.34
C MET A 36 11.14 25.59 7.34
N VAL A 37 11.62 25.11 6.18
CA VAL A 37 12.35 23.85 6.05
C VAL A 37 13.54 23.83 7.01
N HIS A 38 14.38 24.85 6.99
CA HIS A 38 15.56 24.94 7.84
C HIS A 38 15.23 24.87 9.34
N ARG A 39 14.14 25.52 9.79
CA ARG A 39 13.68 25.43 11.18
C ARG A 39 13.11 24.07 11.55
N MET A 40 12.49 23.34 10.60
CA MET A 40 11.88 22.04 10.87
C MET A 40 12.88 20.88 10.86
N MET A 41 13.95 20.97 10.08
CA MET A 41 14.95 19.90 9.96
C MET A 41 15.51 19.40 11.30
N PRO A 42 15.93 20.25 12.27
CA PRO A 42 16.38 19.76 13.57
C PRO A 42 15.30 19.01 14.35
N MET A 43 14.05 19.43 14.24
CA MET A 43 12.92 18.78 14.90
C MET A 43 12.64 17.41 14.29
N VAL A 44 12.62 17.31 12.97
CA VAL A 44 12.48 16.04 12.22
C VAL A 44 13.63 15.09 12.57
N ALA A 45 14.87 15.59 12.59
CA ALA A 45 16.03 14.80 12.99
C ALA A 45 15.89 14.26 14.43
N GLN A 46 15.42 15.07 15.34
CA GLN A 46 15.18 14.66 16.74
C GLN A 46 14.09 13.58 16.85
N THR A 47 12.97 13.74 16.12
CA THR A 47 11.83 12.81 16.22
C THR A 47 12.09 11.48 15.55
N THR A 48 12.91 11.45 14.50
CA THR A 48 13.28 10.22 13.78
C THR A 48 14.51 9.53 14.38
N GLY A 49 15.32 10.25 15.17
CA GLY A 49 16.62 9.77 15.64
C GLY A 49 17.72 9.76 14.55
N LEU A 50 17.43 10.29 13.36
CA LEU A 50 18.34 10.35 12.21
C LEU A 50 18.90 11.77 12.04
N LYS A 51 20.01 11.91 11.30
CA LYS A 51 20.61 13.22 11.02
C LYS A 51 20.59 13.49 9.53
N PHE A 52 20.20 14.70 9.12
CA PHE A 52 20.35 15.10 7.72
C PHE A 52 21.81 15.10 7.31
N LYS A 53 22.14 14.39 6.24
CA LYS A 53 23.46 14.39 5.58
C LYS A 53 23.56 15.51 4.54
N ARG A 54 22.40 15.91 3.98
CA ARG A 54 22.25 17.01 3.03
C ARG A 54 20.90 17.70 3.26
N GLU A 55 20.84 18.99 3.00
CA GLU A 55 19.60 19.75 3.00
C GLU A 55 18.87 19.54 1.67
N PRO A 56 17.57 19.21 1.68
CA PRO A 56 16.80 19.12 0.46
C PRO A 56 16.47 20.50 -0.09
N LEU A 57 16.37 20.61 -1.41
CA LEU A 57 15.80 21.79 -2.04
C LEU A 57 14.31 21.88 -1.73
N VAL A 58 13.77 23.10 -1.76
CA VAL A 58 12.31 23.29 -1.66
C VAL A 58 11.85 24.23 -2.75
N LEU A 59 10.88 23.78 -3.53
CA LEU A 59 10.43 24.45 -4.75
C LEU A 59 8.90 24.47 -4.82
N ARG A 60 8.35 25.52 -5.43
CA ARG A 60 6.93 25.62 -5.73
C ARG A 60 6.61 25.00 -7.09
N ARG A 61 5.40 24.45 -7.20
CA ARG A 61 4.86 23.88 -8.44
C ARG A 61 3.40 24.28 -8.63
N SER A 62 3.02 24.61 -9.86
CA SER A 62 1.60 24.74 -10.21
C SER A 62 0.91 23.36 -10.21
N ARG A 63 -0.41 23.33 -10.09
CA ARG A 63 -1.17 22.05 -10.19
C ARG A 63 -0.96 21.34 -11.52
N SER A 64 -0.77 22.06 -12.61
CA SER A 64 -0.45 21.43 -13.90
C SER A 64 0.91 20.75 -13.87
N GLN A 65 1.95 21.41 -13.32
CA GLN A 65 3.27 20.81 -13.17
C GLN A 65 3.27 19.57 -12.26
N VAL A 66 2.46 19.58 -11.19
CA VAL A 66 2.25 18.39 -10.33
C VAL A 66 1.61 17.27 -11.14
N ARG A 67 0.54 17.56 -11.89
CA ARG A 67 -0.13 16.57 -12.74
C ARG A 67 0.81 16.00 -13.80
N ASP A 68 1.59 16.83 -14.47
CA ASP A 68 2.57 16.40 -15.48
C ASP A 68 3.63 15.48 -14.86
N TYR A 69 4.13 15.82 -13.68
CA TYR A 69 5.04 14.96 -12.91
C TYR A 69 4.39 13.60 -12.57
N LEU A 70 3.15 13.60 -12.09
CA LEU A 70 2.42 12.36 -11.77
C LEU A 70 2.22 11.48 -13.01
N ILE A 71 1.85 12.08 -14.15
CA ILE A 71 1.73 11.35 -15.43
C ILE A 71 3.06 10.72 -15.81
N HIS A 72 4.14 11.51 -15.76
CA HIS A 72 5.48 11.01 -16.09
C HIS A 72 5.89 9.86 -15.17
N LYS A 73 5.70 10.00 -13.88
CA LYS A 73 6.02 8.97 -12.88
C LYS A 73 5.17 7.71 -13.09
N ILE A 74 3.86 7.83 -13.30
CA ILE A 74 2.99 6.68 -13.58
C ILE A 74 3.47 5.94 -14.84
N ASP A 75 3.76 6.65 -15.91
CA ASP A 75 4.19 6.03 -17.17
C ASP A 75 5.59 5.38 -17.05
N GLN A 76 6.47 5.96 -16.23
CA GLN A 76 7.79 5.40 -15.94
C GLN A 76 7.70 4.16 -15.04
N ASP A 77 6.87 4.21 -14.02
CA ASP A 77 6.82 3.23 -12.93
C ASP A 77 5.90 2.07 -13.26
N LEU A 78 4.87 2.33 -14.05
CA LEU A 78 3.89 1.37 -14.50
C LEU A 78 3.69 1.49 -16.02
N PRO A 79 4.65 0.97 -16.81
CA PRO A 79 4.51 0.93 -18.25
C PRO A 79 3.16 0.33 -18.68
N SER A 80 2.67 0.72 -19.83
CA SER A 80 1.32 0.36 -20.30
C SER A 80 1.01 -1.15 -20.29
N THR A 81 2.01 -1.98 -20.53
CA THR A 81 1.89 -3.45 -20.49
C THR A 81 1.68 -3.96 -19.06
N GLU A 82 2.43 -3.43 -18.10
CA GLU A 82 2.32 -3.79 -16.70
C GLU A 82 1.01 -3.26 -16.09
N LEU A 83 0.66 -2.02 -16.42
CA LEU A 83 -0.63 -1.43 -16.03
C LEU A 83 -1.82 -2.27 -16.53
N ALA A 84 -1.76 -2.74 -17.80
CA ALA A 84 -2.79 -3.60 -18.35
C ALA A 84 -2.87 -4.96 -17.64
N GLY A 85 -1.73 -5.53 -17.22
CA GLY A 85 -1.68 -6.75 -16.43
C GLY A 85 -2.31 -6.57 -15.03
N LEU A 86 -1.89 -5.52 -14.32
CA LEU A 86 -2.47 -5.15 -13.03
C LEU A 86 -3.98 -4.92 -13.12
N GLN A 87 -4.43 -4.11 -14.09
CA GLN A 87 -5.85 -3.84 -14.28
C GLN A 87 -6.64 -5.12 -14.53
N SER A 88 -6.11 -6.05 -15.31
CA SER A 88 -6.73 -7.35 -15.55
C SER A 88 -6.82 -8.19 -14.27
N ALA A 89 -5.75 -8.24 -13.48
CA ALA A 89 -5.75 -8.91 -12.18
C ALA A 89 -6.83 -8.34 -11.25
N LEU A 90 -6.86 -7.01 -11.09
CA LEU A 90 -7.84 -6.35 -10.22
C LEU A 90 -9.28 -6.60 -10.66
N ARG A 91 -9.55 -6.64 -11.97
CA ARG A 91 -10.87 -7.01 -12.53
C ARG A 91 -11.19 -8.48 -12.25
N LEU A 92 -10.24 -9.38 -12.47
CA LEU A 92 -10.42 -10.81 -12.22
C LEU A 92 -10.65 -11.13 -10.74
N PHE A 93 -10.02 -10.40 -9.84
CA PHE A 93 -10.34 -10.48 -8.40
C PHE A 93 -11.66 -9.78 -8.04
N GLY A 94 -12.18 -8.88 -8.88
CA GLY A 94 -13.37 -8.08 -8.58
C GLY A 94 -13.08 -6.90 -7.64
N LEU A 95 -11.83 -6.47 -7.55
CA LEU A 95 -11.39 -5.32 -6.76
C LEU A 95 -11.68 -3.98 -7.44
N ILE A 96 -11.83 -4.00 -8.76
CA ILE A 96 -12.29 -2.86 -9.57
C ILE A 96 -13.41 -3.27 -10.54
N PRO A 97 -14.31 -2.35 -10.92
CA PRO A 97 -15.31 -2.60 -11.96
C PRO A 97 -14.69 -2.94 -13.31
N GLU A 98 -15.36 -3.78 -14.10
CA GLU A 98 -14.91 -4.14 -15.46
C GLU A 98 -14.75 -2.92 -16.39
N THR A 99 -15.56 -1.89 -16.19
CA THR A 99 -15.58 -0.67 -17.00
C THR A 99 -14.57 0.39 -16.57
N LEU A 100 -13.91 0.20 -15.41
CA LEU A 100 -12.97 1.20 -14.89
C LEU A 100 -11.67 1.16 -15.68
N ASP A 101 -11.20 2.32 -16.14
CA ASP A 101 -9.84 2.50 -16.66
C ASP A 101 -8.93 2.95 -15.50
N LEU A 102 -7.95 2.11 -15.18
CA LEU A 102 -7.10 2.30 -14.01
C LEU A 102 -6.18 3.51 -14.16
N ARG A 103 -5.63 3.77 -15.36
CA ARG A 103 -4.66 4.84 -15.58
C ARG A 103 -5.24 6.23 -15.30
N PRO A 104 -6.34 6.67 -15.95
CA PRO A 104 -6.93 7.97 -15.65
C PRO A 104 -7.43 8.04 -14.21
N THR A 105 -7.97 6.96 -13.66
CA THR A 105 -8.42 6.91 -12.26
C THR A 105 -7.26 7.19 -11.29
N LEU A 106 -6.10 6.56 -11.49
CA LEU A 106 -4.91 6.81 -10.67
C LEU A 106 -4.45 8.28 -10.79
N ILE A 107 -4.33 8.80 -12.03
CA ILE A 107 -3.91 10.18 -12.27
C ILE A 107 -4.85 11.16 -11.56
N ASP A 108 -6.16 10.98 -11.70
CA ASP A 108 -7.14 11.91 -11.15
C ASP A 108 -7.20 11.87 -9.63
N VAL A 109 -7.20 10.66 -9.04
CA VAL A 109 -7.17 10.49 -7.57
C VAL A 109 -5.89 11.06 -6.98
N LEU A 110 -4.74 10.72 -7.54
CA LEU A 110 -3.45 11.19 -7.02
C LEU A 110 -3.29 12.71 -7.21
N THR A 111 -3.71 13.28 -8.34
CA THR A 111 -3.67 14.74 -8.55
C THR A 111 -4.53 15.49 -7.54
N GLU A 112 -5.69 14.92 -7.16
CA GLU A 112 -6.57 15.51 -6.14
C GLU A 112 -5.97 15.43 -4.73
N GLN A 113 -5.24 14.34 -4.44
CA GLN A 113 -4.70 14.04 -3.11
C GLN A 113 -3.38 14.76 -2.81
N VAL A 114 -2.57 15.05 -3.84
CA VAL A 114 -1.22 15.58 -3.65
C VAL A 114 -1.26 16.99 -3.06
N ALA A 115 -0.70 17.13 -1.85
CA ALA A 115 -0.46 18.40 -1.18
C ALA A 115 1.04 18.81 -1.17
N GLY A 116 1.94 17.89 -1.53
CA GLY A 116 3.37 18.07 -1.69
C GLY A 116 4.03 16.74 -1.97
N TYR A 117 5.31 16.75 -2.34
CA TYR A 117 6.07 15.51 -2.49
C TYR A 117 7.58 15.77 -2.42
N TYR A 118 8.30 14.79 -1.93
CA TYR A 118 9.75 14.70 -2.06
C TYR A 118 10.11 13.89 -3.30
N ASP A 119 11.03 14.40 -4.11
CA ASP A 119 11.57 13.70 -5.27
C ASP A 119 13.03 13.32 -5.02
N PRO A 120 13.36 12.02 -4.88
CA PRO A 120 14.72 11.56 -4.62
C PRO A 120 15.71 11.91 -5.73
N ASP A 121 15.26 11.90 -7.00
CA ASP A 121 16.11 12.18 -8.16
C ASP A 121 16.68 13.59 -8.12
N SER A 122 15.87 14.58 -7.71
CA SER A 122 16.28 15.99 -7.60
C SER A 122 16.69 16.39 -6.19
N ASN A 123 16.53 15.54 -5.18
CA ASN A 123 16.64 15.85 -3.76
C ASN A 123 15.84 17.11 -3.39
N ALA A 124 14.61 17.18 -3.82
CA ALA A 124 13.78 18.38 -3.68
C ALA A 124 12.39 18.06 -3.13
N LEU A 125 11.92 18.94 -2.26
CA LEU A 125 10.51 19.02 -1.86
C LEU A 125 9.78 19.92 -2.86
N TYR A 126 8.69 19.44 -3.41
CA TYR A 126 7.82 20.20 -4.30
C TYR A 126 6.50 20.49 -3.60
N ILE A 127 6.16 21.76 -3.47
CA ILE A 127 4.95 22.23 -2.78
C ILE A 127 4.04 22.90 -3.80
N PRO A 128 2.79 22.44 -3.97
CA PRO A 128 1.82 23.12 -4.81
C PRO A 128 1.58 24.56 -4.37
N GLU A 129 1.37 25.48 -5.33
CA GLU A 129 1.19 26.89 -5.06
C GLU A 129 -0.10 27.21 -4.29
N ASP A 130 -1.10 26.35 -4.40
CA ASP A 130 -2.43 26.47 -3.83
C ASP A 130 -2.61 25.77 -2.46
N VAL A 131 -1.52 25.27 -1.85
CA VAL A 131 -1.58 24.68 -0.51
C VAL A 131 -1.88 25.74 0.54
N GLU A 132 -2.94 25.50 1.32
CA GLU A 132 -3.33 26.38 2.41
C GLU A 132 -2.24 26.53 3.47
N PRO A 133 -2.03 27.73 4.07
CA PRO A 133 -0.95 27.98 5.03
C PRO A 133 -0.92 27.03 6.22
N LEU A 134 -2.08 26.58 6.73
CA LEU A 134 -2.16 25.61 7.83
C LEU A 134 -1.70 24.22 7.40
N GLN A 135 -1.99 23.84 6.16
CA GLN A 135 -1.59 22.56 5.59
C GLN A 135 -0.10 22.55 5.23
N LEU A 136 0.46 23.69 4.86
CA LEU A 136 1.84 23.81 4.43
C LEU A 136 2.84 23.26 5.46
N ARG A 137 2.64 23.56 6.75
CA ARG A 137 3.52 23.04 7.83
C ARG A 137 3.43 21.52 7.94
N VAL A 138 2.23 20.97 7.80
CA VAL A 138 1.99 19.52 7.84
C VAL A 138 2.71 18.85 6.67
N VAL A 139 2.51 19.37 5.47
CA VAL A 139 3.15 18.87 4.25
C VAL A 139 4.67 18.93 4.35
N VAL A 140 5.23 20.11 4.66
CA VAL A 140 6.69 20.29 4.76
C VAL A 140 7.30 19.37 5.81
N SER A 141 6.67 19.21 7.00
CA SER A 141 7.19 18.31 8.02
C SER A 141 7.16 16.84 7.59
N HIS A 142 6.15 16.43 6.85
CA HIS A 142 6.02 15.08 6.31
C HIS A 142 7.07 14.79 5.23
N GLU A 143 7.15 15.66 4.23
CA GLU A 143 8.11 15.50 3.12
C GLU A 143 9.57 15.59 3.57
N LEU A 144 9.85 16.34 4.63
CA LEU A 144 11.19 16.37 5.25
C LEU A 144 11.58 15.02 5.85
N VAL A 145 10.62 14.22 6.35
CA VAL A 145 10.92 12.86 6.81
C VAL A 145 11.31 11.99 5.63
N HIS A 146 10.60 12.06 4.50
CA HIS A 146 10.98 11.33 3.29
C HIS A 146 12.35 11.74 2.75
N ALA A 147 12.65 13.04 2.73
CA ALA A 147 13.97 13.54 2.37
C ALA A 147 15.08 13.03 3.31
N LEU A 148 14.75 12.78 4.57
CA LEU A 148 15.68 12.20 5.52
C LEU A 148 15.82 10.68 5.34
N GLN A 149 14.70 9.97 5.14
CA GLN A 149 14.68 8.53 4.87
C GLN A 149 15.53 8.16 3.65
N ASP A 150 15.40 8.91 2.54
CA ASP A 150 16.18 8.71 1.31
C ASP A 150 17.71 8.78 1.52
N GLN A 151 18.15 9.49 2.55
CA GLN A 151 19.57 9.59 2.89
C GLN A 151 20.10 8.36 3.66
N TYR A 152 19.23 7.46 4.09
CA TYR A 152 19.59 6.25 4.86
C TYR A 152 19.20 4.96 4.17
N VAL A 153 18.14 4.98 3.39
CA VAL A 153 17.68 3.84 2.61
C VAL A 153 17.45 4.27 1.17
N HIS A 154 17.88 3.44 0.23
CA HIS A 154 17.59 3.69 -1.18
C HIS A 154 16.11 3.41 -1.43
N LEU A 155 15.26 4.44 -1.35
CA LEU A 155 13.81 4.32 -1.52
C LEU A 155 13.45 3.58 -2.81
N ASP A 156 14.14 3.88 -3.90
CA ASP A 156 13.94 3.21 -5.19
C ASP A 156 14.16 1.70 -5.09
N SER A 157 15.23 1.23 -4.45
CA SER A 157 15.54 -0.22 -4.36
C SER A 157 14.53 -1.02 -3.53
N ILE A 158 13.88 -0.37 -2.56
CA ILE A 158 12.83 -0.97 -1.73
C ILE A 158 11.55 -1.12 -2.56
N ILE A 159 11.29 -0.13 -3.39
CA ILE A 159 10.07 0.01 -4.18
C ILE A 159 10.16 -0.70 -5.53
N GLU A 160 11.36 -0.89 -6.07
CA GLU A 160 11.62 -1.53 -7.38
C GLU A 160 11.47 -3.05 -7.40
N GLN A 161 11.12 -3.70 -6.29
CA GLN A 161 10.87 -5.14 -6.28
C GLN A 161 9.60 -5.45 -7.09
N ARG A 162 9.81 -5.85 -8.34
CA ARG A 162 8.73 -6.27 -9.23
C ARG A 162 8.07 -7.52 -8.70
N HIS A 163 6.76 -7.61 -8.86
CA HIS A 163 5.99 -8.80 -8.48
C HIS A 163 6.10 -9.19 -6.98
N ALA A 164 6.16 -8.18 -6.11
CA ALA A 164 6.21 -8.35 -4.66
C ALA A 164 5.32 -7.27 -3.98
N ASN A 165 4.05 -7.21 -4.41
CA ASN A 165 3.11 -6.16 -4.00
C ASN A 165 2.97 -6.07 -2.48
N ASP A 166 2.81 -7.19 -1.79
CA ASP A 166 2.66 -7.23 -0.34
C ASP A 166 3.88 -6.65 0.40
N ARG A 167 5.08 -7.09 0.02
CA ARG A 167 6.32 -6.57 0.60
C ARG A 167 6.51 -5.07 0.36
N ARG A 168 6.15 -4.57 -0.82
CA ARG A 168 6.19 -3.14 -1.13
C ARG A 168 5.21 -2.37 -0.27
N THR A 169 3.98 -2.87 -0.12
CA THR A 169 2.95 -2.24 0.72
C THR A 169 3.41 -2.19 2.18
N ALA A 170 4.05 -3.24 2.68
CA ALA A 170 4.64 -3.27 4.02
C ALA A 170 5.78 -2.24 4.17
N ALA A 171 6.69 -2.15 3.21
CA ALA A 171 7.78 -1.18 3.22
C ALA A 171 7.25 0.27 3.16
N GLN A 172 6.26 0.51 2.31
CA GLN A 172 5.57 1.79 2.23
C GLN A 172 4.90 2.15 3.56
N ALA A 173 4.27 1.18 4.23
CA ALA A 173 3.67 1.42 5.55
C ALA A 173 4.72 1.89 6.57
N ILE A 174 5.95 1.41 6.51
CA ILE A 174 7.04 1.89 7.37
C ILE A 174 7.43 3.33 7.04
N LEU A 175 7.59 3.65 5.77
CA LEU A 175 7.99 5.00 5.33
C LEU A 175 6.94 6.03 5.71
N GLU A 176 5.69 5.79 5.34
CA GLU A 176 4.57 6.68 5.63
C GLU A 176 4.26 6.74 7.13
N GLY A 177 4.24 5.59 7.79
CA GLY A 177 4.00 5.51 9.23
C GLY A 177 5.04 6.28 10.04
N GLN A 178 6.33 6.18 9.69
CA GLN A 178 7.38 6.97 10.33
C GLN A 178 7.19 8.46 10.09
N ALA A 179 6.80 8.86 8.87
CA ALA A 179 6.53 10.26 8.55
C ALA A 179 5.33 10.81 9.37
N VAL A 180 4.24 10.05 9.48
CA VAL A 180 3.09 10.40 10.32
C VAL A 180 3.47 10.54 11.78
N VAL A 181 4.20 9.58 12.35
CA VAL A 181 4.59 9.62 13.77
C VAL A 181 5.59 10.76 14.04
N ALA A 182 6.56 10.98 13.15
CA ALA A 182 7.59 11.98 13.32
C ALA A 182 7.06 13.43 13.18
N GLN A 183 6.06 13.68 12.33
CA GLN A 183 5.51 15.02 12.14
C GLN A 183 4.71 15.52 13.37
N ILE A 184 4.14 14.64 14.20
CA ILE A 184 3.28 15.04 15.32
C ILE A 184 4.02 15.95 16.29
N PRO A 185 5.20 15.61 16.87
CA PRO A 185 5.91 16.52 17.77
C PRO A 185 6.46 17.78 17.07
N VAL A 186 6.68 17.73 15.74
CA VAL A 186 7.09 18.91 14.94
C VAL A 186 5.97 19.94 14.89
N LEU A 187 4.73 19.48 14.79
CA LEU A 187 3.54 20.31 14.69
C LEU A 187 2.98 20.66 16.06
N MET A 188 3.07 19.73 17.01
CA MET A 188 2.52 19.81 18.38
C MET A 188 3.57 19.27 19.36
N PRO A 189 4.52 20.13 19.81
CA PRO A 189 5.66 19.70 20.62
C PRO A 189 5.28 19.04 21.97
N GLU A 190 4.09 19.31 22.47
CA GLU A 190 3.55 18.71 23.71
C GLU A 190 3.04 17.27 23.52
N GLN A 191 2.76 16.87 22.28
CA GLN A 191 2.27 15.52 21.97
C GLN A 191 3.43 14.54 21.83
N LYS A 192 3.27 13.40 22.47
CA LYS A 192 4.24 12.30 22.43
C LYS A 192 3.59 11.06 21.81
N PRO A 193 3.79 10.81 20.51
CA PRO A 193 3.14 9.68 19.82
C PRO A 193 3.39 8.32 20.49
N ASP A 194 4.57 8.16 21.10
CA ASP A 194 4.91 6.95 21.84
C ASP A 194 4.02 6.72 23.10
N THR A 195 3.23 7.69 23.52
CA THR A 195 2.24 7.51 24.60
C THR A 195 0.85 7.15 24.09
N PHE A 196 0.63 7.10 22.77
CA PHE A 196 -0.66 6.74 22.22
C PHE A 196 -0.91 5.25 22.39
N PRO A 197 -2.18 4.84 22.66
CA PRO A 197 -2.52 3.42 22.69
C PRO A 197 -2.19 2.73 21.36
N LEU A 198 -1.80 1.46 21.42
CA LEU A 198 -1.64 0.65 20.21
C LEU A 198 -2.96 0.58 19.45
N GLY A 199 -2.91 0.72 18.14
CA GLY A 199 -4.09 0.78 17.28
C GLY A 199 -4.79 2.15 17.24
N TRP A 200 -4.23 3.18 17.90
CA TRP A 200 -4.84 4.50 17.94
C TRP A 200 -4.97 5.13 16.56
N PHE A 201 -3.94 5.02 15.73
CA PHE A 201 -3.96 5.58 14.39
C PHE A 201 -5.02 4.90 13.52
N TRP A 202 -5.11 3.57 13.57
CA TRP A 202 -6.12 2.83 12.82
C TRP A 202 -7.56 3.20 13.22
N GLN A 203 -7.78 3.51 14.49
CA GLN A 203 -9.09 3.99 14.96
C GLN A 203 -9.50 5.34 14.35
N GLN A 204 -8.55 6.16 13.86
CA GLN A 204 -8.85 7.42 13.17
C GLN A 204 -9.30 7.21 11.72
N ARG A 205 -9.27 5.97 11.19
CA ARG A 205 -9.58 5.65 9.80
C ARG A 205 -10.96 6.16 9.35
N ALA A 206 -11.98 6.00 10.17
CA ALA A 206 -13.34 6.47 9.82
C ALA A 206 -13.41 8.01 9.72
N ALA A 207 -12.75 8.73 10.64
CA ALA A 207 -12.68 10.18 10.59
C ALA A 207 -11.91 10.67 9.37
N MET A 208 -10.81 10.00 9.03
CA MET A 208 -10.01 10.28 7.84
C MET A 208 -10.81 10.01 6.55
N ALA A 209 -11.47 8.87 6.45
CA ALA A 209 -12.32 8.55 5.31
C ALA A 209 -13.48 9.57 5.15
N ALA A 210 -14.08 10.03 6.25
CA ALA A 210 -15.10 11.07 6.23
C ALA A 210 -14.57 12.41 5.72
N GLN A 211 -13.34 12.80 6.10
CA GLN A 211 -12.69 14.01 5.56
C GLN A 211 -12.39 13.87 4.08
N GLN A 212 -11.84 12.75 3.66
CA GLN A 212 -11.51 12.47 2.26
C GLN A 212 -12.76 12.29 1.37
N SER A 213 -13.94 12.02 1.95
CA SER A 213 -15.20 11.96 1.21
C SER A 213 -15.58 13.28 0.54
N GLN A 214 -14.99 14.41 0.97
CA GLN A 214 -15.12 15.71 0.31
C GLN A 214 -14.31 15.79 -0.99
N MET A 215 -13.35 14.90 -1.21
CA MET A 215 -12.54 14.81 -2.42
C MET A 215 -13.29 13.93 -3.43
N LYS A 216 -13.71 14.53 -4.54
CA LYS A 216 -14.62 13.88 -5.49
C LYS A 216 -14.03 12.63 -6.13
N GLN A 217 -12.77 12.70 -6.57
CA GLN A 217 -12.10 11.58 -7.24
C GLN A 217 -11.83 10.46 -6.27
N PHE A 218 -11.31 10.78 -5.08
CA PHE A 218 -11.09 9.81 -4.03
C PHE A 218 -12.39 9.13 -3.58
N ALA A 219 -13.46 9.89 -3.34
CA ALA A 219 -14.75 9.36 -2.91
C ALA A 219 -15.37 8.38 -3.92
N SER A 220 -15.13 8.59 -5.22
CA SER A 220 -15.61 7.74 -6.31
C SER A 220 -14.68 6.56 -6.63
N ALA A 221 -13.47 6.55 -6.07
CA ALA A 221 -12.49 5.50 -6.34
C ALA A 221 -12.91 4.15 -5.74
N PRO A 222 -12.50 3.02 -6.34
CA PRO A 222 -12.73 1.69 -5.78
C PRO A 222 -12.20 1.54 -4.34
N LEU A 223 -12.83 0.66 -3.56
CA LEU A 223 -12.40 0.38 -2.18
C LEU A 223 -10.90 0.03 -2.11
N TRP A 224 -10.43 -0.84 -3.02
CA TRP A 224 -9.03 -1.24 -3.12
C TRP A 224 -8.08 -0.03 -3.19
N LEU A 225 -8.38 0.96 -4.05
CA LEU A 225 -7.53 2.15 -4.20
C LEU A 225 -7.60 3.05 -2.97
N ARG A 226 -8.81 3.30 -2.45
CA ARG A 226 -8.96 4.15 -1.25
C ARG A 226 -8.24 3.59 -0.03
N GLU A 227 -8.44 2.32 0.23
CA GLU A 227 -7.83 1.64 1.38
C GLU A 227 -6.32 1.46 1.21
N GLY A 228 -5.87 1.17 -0.02
CA GLY A 228 -4.45 1.12 -0.36
C GLY A 228 -3.73 2.46 -0.15
N LEU A 229 -4.44 3.58 -0.30
CA LEU A 229 -3.91 4.92 -0.02
C LEU A 229 -3.95 5.30 1.48
N ILE A 230 -4.81 4.67 2.29
CA ILE A 230 -4.95 4.97 3.74
C ILE A 230 -4.05 4.08 4.60
N PHE A 231 -3.98 2.80 4.27
CA PHE A 231 -3.30 1.80 5.11
C PHE A 231 -1.84 2.12 5.43
N PRO A 232 -1.00 2.56 4.50
CA PRO A 232 0.40 2.86 4.79
C PRO A 232 0.57 3.91 5.89
N TYR A 233 -0.29 4.90 5.93
CA TYR A 233 -0.24 5.96 6.93
C TYR A 233 -0.67 5.49 8.31
N LEU A 234 -1.83 4.86 8.41
CA LEU A 234 -2.44 4.53 9.70
C LEU A 234 -1.91 3.20 10.26
N GLY A 235 -1.91 2.14 9.45
CA GLY A 235 -1.34 0.86 9.84
C GLY A 235 0.16 0.95 10.09
N GLY A 236 0.86 1.69 9.22
CA GLY A 236 2.29 1.95 9.39
C GLY A 236 2.61 2.75 10.65
N ALA A 237 1.82 3.80 10.98
CA ALA A 237 2.02 4.58 12.20
C ALA A 237 1.83 3.72 13.48
N ASP A 238 0.80 2.88 13.52
CA ASP A 238 0.60 1.96 14.65
C ASP A 238 1.77 0.98 14.79
N PHE A 239 2.27 0.43 13.68
CA PHE A 239 3.45 -0.44 13.70
C PHE A 239 4.70 0.31 14.18
N VAL A 240 4.94 1.53 13.70
CA VAL A 240 6.10 2.33 14.10
C VAL A 240 6.07 2.66 15.59
N VAL A 241 4.91 3.01 16.16
CA VAL A 241 4.75 3.21 17.62
C VAL A 241 5.03 1.92 18.37
N TRP A 242 4.44 0.80 17.94
CA TRP A 242 4.73 -0.51 18.53
C TRP A 242 6.22 -0.86 18.46
N PHE A 243 6.88 -0.64 17.30
CA PHE A 243 8.30 -0.91 17.11
C PHE A 243 9.17 -0.10 18.08
N ARG A 244 8.89 1.20 18.25
CA ARG A 244 9.62 2.07 19.17
C ARG A 244 9.50 1.60 20.63
N HIS A 245 8.35 1.10 21.03
CA HIS A 245 8.16 0.52 22.36
C HIS A 245 8.95 -0.78 22.55
N LYS A 246 8.97 -1.62 21.51
CA LYS A 246 9.60 -2.94 21.58
C LYS A 246 11.11 -2.89 21.44
N TYR A 247 11.62 -2.00 20.60
CA TYR A 247 13.03 -1.93 20.21
C TYR A 247 13.62 -0.55 20.46
N LEU A 248 13.79 -0.21 21.74
CA LEU A 248 14.29 1.10 22.17
C LEU A 248 15.63 1.44 21.49
N GLY A 249 15.71 2.64 20.90
CA GLY A 249 16.93 3.16 20.29
C GLY A 249 17.29 2.55 18.93
N ARG A 250 16.48 1.66 18.37
CA ARG A 250 16.67 1.14 17.01
C ARG A 250 15.85 1.95 16.00
N SER A 251 16.37 2.02 14.78
CA SER A 251 15.62 2.58 13.64
C SER A 251 14.73 1.51 13.02
N VAL A 252 13.48 1.85 12.72
CA VAL A 252 12.57 0.97 11.98
C VAL A 252 13.06 0.71 10.54
N LEU A 253 13.95 1.59 10.04
CA LEU A 253 14.57 1.45 8.70
C LEU A 253 15.67 0.38 8.66
N ASP A 254 16.22 -0.04 9.81
CA ASP A 254 17.31 -1.03 9.85
C ASP A 254 16.86 -2.44 9.45
N SER A 255 15.57 -2.76 9.67
CA SER A 255 14.98 -4.05 9.33
C SER A 255 13.49 -3.86 9.06
N MET A 256 13.13 -3.71 7.80
CA MET A 256 11.73 -3.50 7.41
C MET A 256 10.93 -4.81 7.42
N PRO A 257 9.63 -4.78 7.76
CA PRO A 257 8.73 -5.91 7.59
C PRO A 257 8.73 -6.44 6.17
N GLN A 258 8.50 -7.73 6.04
CA GLN A 258 8.50 -8.43 4.76
C GLN A 258 7.10 -8.65 4.18
N SER A 259 6.05 -8.42 4.99
CA SER A 259 4.65 -8.61 4.59
C SER A 259 3.72 -7.61 5.29
N THR A 260 2.55 -7.39 4.72
CA THR A 260 1.49 -6.64 5.40
C THR A 260 0.96 -7.40 6.63
N GLU A 261 1.07 -8.71 6.68
CA GLU A 261 0.81 -9.50 7.88
C GLU A 261 1.64 -9.02 9.07
N GLN A 262 2.95 -8.81 8.87
CA GLN A 262 3.83 -8.31 9.93
C GLN A 262 3.48 -6.88 10.39
N ILE A 263 2.85 -6.07 9.54
CA ILE A 263 2.31 -4.75 9.93
C ILE A 263 1.01 -4.91 10.75
N LEU A 264 0.12 -5.81 10.31
CA LEU A 264 -1.18 -6.07 10.96
C LEU A 264 -1.03 -6.81 12.29
N HIS A 265 -0.02 -7.69 12.37
CA HIS A 265 0.30 -8.55 13.50
C HIS A 265 1.78 -8.38 13.90
N PRO A 266 2.13 -7.29 14.62
CA PRO A 266 3.53 -6.97 14.92
C PRO A 266 4.30 -8.06 15.68
N GLU A 267 3.60 -8.96 16.37
CA GLU A 267 4.19 -10.15 16.99
C GLU A 267 4.80 -11.11 15.97
N ARG A 268 4.27 -11.17 14.75
CA ARG A 268 4.86 -11.95 13.64
C ARG A 268 6.21 -11.38 13.23
N TYR A 269 6.30 -10.05 13.15
CA TYR A 269 7.60 -9.40 12.95
C TYR A 269 8.59 -9.71 14.08
N ALA A 270 8.13 -9.66 15.34
CA ALA A 270 8.97 -9.92 16.50
C ALA A 270 9.46 -11.38 16.58
N SER A 271 8.70 -12.34 16.08
CA SER A 271 9.08 -13.76 15.98
C SER A 271 9.92 -14.09 14.75
N HIS A 272 10.19 -13.10 13.88
CA HIS A 272 10.86 -13.30 12.58
C HIS A 272 10.08 -14.24 11.65
N ASP A 273 8.77 -14.24 11.77
CA ASP A 273 7.86 -15.02 10.94
C ASP A 273 7.84 -14.43 9.52
N ALA A 274 8.62 -15.02 8.62
CA ALA A 274 8.72 -14.58 7.25
C ALA A 274 7.66 -15.30 6.39
N PRO A 275 7.04 -14.60 5.42
CA PRO A 275 6.06 -15.24 4.55
C PRO A 275 6.69 -16.36 3.72
N THR A 276 5.90 -17.40 3.47
CA THR A 276 6.25 -18.45 2.52
C THR A 276 6.29 -17.90 1.11
N GLU A 277 7.41 -18.07 0.44
CA GLU A 277 7.56 -17.69 -0.97
C GLU A 277 7.02 -18.77 -1.89
N LEU A 278 6.17 -18.38 -2.84
CA LEU A 278 5.63 -19.24 -3.87
C LEU A 278 6.23 -18.91 -5.23
N THR A 279 6.65 -19.93 -5.95
CA THR A 279 7.14 -19.80 -7.32
C THR A 279 6.38 -20.74 -8.23
N PHE A 280 5.76 -20.24 -9.30
CA PHE A 280 5.14 -21.09 -10.29
C PHE A 280 6.18 -21.95 -10.99
N ALA A 281 5.88 -23.23 -11.12
CA ALA A 281 6.73 -24.14 -11.88
C ALA A 281 6.68 -23.79 -13.37
N ALA A 282 7.83 -23.86 -14.03
CA ALA A 282 7.85 -23.74 -15.49
C ALA A 282 6.97 -24.84 -16.12
N GLY A 283 6.01 -24.47 -16.92
CA GLY A 283 5.05 -25.36 -17.58
C GLY A 283 4.79 -24.95 -19.01
N GLU A 284 4.14 -25.82 -19.78
CA GLU A 284 3.66 -25.53 -21.14
C GLU A 284 2.38 -24.66 -21.13
N ALA A 285 2.15 -23.93 -20.04
CA ALA A 285 0.95 -23.13 -19.85
C ALA A 285 0.93 -21.92 -20.80
N ASP A 286 -0.26 -21.34 -20.93
CA ASP A 286 -0.50 -20.09 -21.65
C ASP A 286 0.51 -18.99 -21.23
N THR A 287 0.68 -17.99 -22.09
CA THR A 287 1.52 -16.83 -21.80
C THR A 287 1.14 -16.20 -20.46
N VAL A 288 2.12 -16.02 -19.59
CA VAL A 288 1.96 -15.27 -18.35
C VAL A 288 1.95 -13.79 -18.70
N GLU A 289 0.82 -13.15 -18.53
CA GLU A 289 0.63 -11.72 -18.82
C GLU A 289 0.89 -10.85 -17.60
N TRP A 290 0.68 -11.42 -16.41
CA TRP A 290 0.90 -10.76 -15.14
C TRP A 290 1.11 -11.78 -14.03
N GLU A 291 1.98 -11.45 -13.09
CA GLU A 291 2.22 -12.24 -11.89
C GLU A 291 2.50 -11.31 -10.71
N ASP A 292 1.87 -11.55 -9.55
CA ASP A 292 2.13 -10.82 -8.31
C ASP A 292 1.55 -11.60 -7.10
N ASN A 293 1.51 -10.96 -5.94
CA ASN A 293 0.83 -11.43 -4.73
C ASN A 293 -0.12 -10.37 -4.17
N LEU A 294 -1.08 -10.77 -3.34
CA LEU A 294 -1.99 -9.86 -2.64
C LEU A 294 -1.49 -9.50 -1.25
N GLY A 295 -0.96 -10.47 -0.50
CA GLY A 295 -0.71 -10.32 0.92
C GLY A 295 -1.97 -10.41 1.78
N GLU A 296 -1.81 -10.38 3.10
CA GLU A 296 -2.95 -10.44 4.02
C GLU A 296 -3.87 -9.22 3.86
N TYR A 297 -3.30 -8.01 3.73
CA TYR A 297 -4.11 -6.81 3.67
C TYR A 297 -5.02 -6.74 2.45
N GLU A 298 -4.50 -6.98 1.24
CA GLU A 298 -5.35 -6.98 0.03
C GLU A 298 -6.30 -8.18 -0.02
N THR A 299 -5.92 -9.34 0.56
CA THR A 299 -6.82 -10.47 0.77
C THR A 299 -8.01 -10.08 1.66
N ARG A 300 -7.77 -9.30 2.72
CA ARG A 300 -8.83 -8.72 3.54
C ARG A 300 -9.72 -7.78 2.73
N LEU A 301 -9.13 -6.89 1.91
CA LEU A 301 -9.89 -5.97 1.05
C LEU A 301 -10.74 -6.72 0.02
N LEU A 302 -10.23 -7.83 -0.53
CA LEU A 302 -10.98 -8.70 -1.43
C LEU A 302 -12.28 -9.21 -0.78
N PHE A 303 -12.19 -9.74 0.43
CA PHE A 303 -13.39 -10.20 1.14
C PHE A 303 -14.32 -9.05 1.55
N GLN A 304 -13.77 -7.93 1.98
CA GLN A 304 -14.57 -6.74 2.31
C GLN A 304 -15.36 -6.25 1.08
N GLN A 305 -14.72 -6.19 -0.08
CA GLN A 305 -15.35 -5.82 -1.35
C GLN A 305 -16.45 -6.81 -1.76
N LEU A 306 -16.18 -8.10 -1.69
CA LEU A 306 -17.09 -9.13 -2.22
C LEU A 306 -18.20 -9.51 -1.23
N LEU A 307 -17.90 -9.58 0.07
CA LEU A 307 -18.86 -9.99 1.09
C LEU A 307 -19.57 -8.81 1.78
N GLY A 308 -18.91 -7.63 1.84
CA GLY A 308 -19.50 -6.43 2.43
C GLY A 308 -19.44 -6.38 3.96
N ASN A 309 -18.59 -7.18 4.61
CA ASN A 309 -18.41 -7.24 6.05
C ASN A 309 -16.92 -7.21 6.42
N GLU A 310 -16.48 -6.12 7.04
CA GLU A 310 -15.07 -5.91 7.38
C GLU A 310 -14.56 -6.87 8.46
N ALA A 311 -15.36 -7.13 9.50
CA ALA A 311 -14.97 -8.05 10.57
C ALA A 311 -14.83 -9.49 10.08
N GLU A 312 -15.76 -9.94 9.21
CA GLU A 312 -15.66 -11.23 8.55
C GLU A 312 -14.44 -11.29 7.63
N ALA A 313 -14.20 -10.24 6.83
CA ALA A 313 -13.06 -10.14 5.93
C ALA A 313 -11.72 -10.26 6.69
N THR A 314 -11.59 -9.58 7.83
CA THR A 314 -10.42 -9.70 8.71
C THR A 314 -10.24 -11.14 9.18
N THR A 315 -11.31 -11.78 9.68
CA THR A 315 -11.26 -13.17 10.16
C THR A 315 -10.85 -14.14 9.06
N LEU A 316 -11.34 -13.93 7.83
CA LEU A 316 -11.05 -14.79 6.68
C LEU A 316 -9.61 -14.65 6.17
N ALA A 317 -8.99 -13.49 6.31
CA ALA A 317 -7.61 -13.23 5.88
C ALA A 317 -6.57 -13.60 6.94
N THR A 318 -6.94 -13.63 8.23
CA THR A 318 -6.02 -13.95 9.33
C THR A 318 -5.48 -15.37 9.24
N GLY A 319 -4.16 -15.50 9.40
CA GLY A 319 -3.42 -16.76 9.25
C GLY A 319 -2.91 -16.98 7.82
N TRP A 320 -2.88 -15.92 7.02
CA TRP A 320 -2.16 -15.90 5.75
C TRP A 320 -0.66 -16.03 6.02
N ASP A 321 0.03 -16.88 5.24
CA ASP A 321 1.48 -17.11 5.35
C ASP A 321 2.20 -16.87 4.01
N GLY A 322 1.46 -16.65 2.94
CA GLY A 322 2.05 -16.37 1.62
C GLY A 322 1.04 -16.59 0.50
N ASP A 323 1.24 -15.91 -0.61
CA ASP A 323 0.44 -16.14 -1.81
C ASP A 323 1.16 -15.74 -3.10
N ARG A 324 0.67 -16.29 -4.21
CA ARG A 324 1.10 -15.92 -5.55
C ARG A 324 -0.01 -16.16 -6.55
N TYR A 325 -0.21 -15.22 -7.48
CA TYR A 325 -1.17 -15.39 -8.56
C TYR A 325 -0.58 -15.07 -9.93
N GLN A 326 -1.15 -15.70 -10.96
CA GLN A 326 -0.88 -15.40 -12.36
C GLN A 326 -2.17 -15.03 -13.10
N VAL A 327 -2.06 -14.05 -13.98
CA VAL A 327 -3.02 -13.77 -15.05
C VAL A 327 -2.47 -14.34 -16.34
N LEU A 328 -3.21 -15.24 -16.96
CA LEU A 328 -2.75 -16.00 -18.11
C LEU A 328 -3.60 -15.72 -19.37
N GLY A 329 -3.01 -16.05 -20.51
CA GLY A 329 -3.64 -16.02 -21.83
C GLY A 329 -3.65 -14.64 -22.48
N ALA A 330 -3.60 -14.62 -23.82
CA ALA A 330 -3.55 -13.38 -24.61
C ALA A 330 -4.74 -12.42 -24.35
N LYS A 331 -5.86 -12.94 -23.86
CA LYS A 331 -7.03 -12.15 -23.46
C LYS A 331 -6.95 -11.67 -21.99
N LYS A 332 -5.93 -12.12 -21.23
CA LYS A 332 -5.76 -11.81 -19.80
C LYS A 332 -7.01 -12.15 -18.98
N ASP A 333 -7.64 -13.27 -19.27
CA ASP A 333 -8.94 -13.67 -18.71
C ASP A 333 -8.89 -14.94 -17.85
N VAL A 334 -7.69 -15.42 -17.52
CA VAL A 334 -7.47 -16.58 -16.64
C VAL A 334 -6.75 -16.13 -15.40
N LEU A 335 -7.31 -16.46 -14.23
CA LEU A 335 -6.70 -16.25 -12.93
C LEU A 335 -6.37 -17.59 -12.30
N VAL A 336 -5.10 -17.77 -11.89
CA VAL A 336 -4.64 -18.86 -11.04
C VAL A 336 -4.00 -18.26 -9.82
N TRP A 337 -4.52 -18.54 -8.63
CA TRP A 337 -4.05 -18.01 -7.36
C TRP A 337 -3.83 -19.12 -6.34
N TYR A 338 -2.65 -19.15 -5.74
CA TYR A 338 -2.30 -20.03 -4.64
C TYR A 338 -2.01 -19.21 -3.39
N SER A 339 -2.51 -19.66 -2.26
CA SER A 339 -2.24 -19.07 -0.94
C SER A 339 -1.88 -20.15 0.08
N VAL A 340 -0.90 -19.87 0.92
CA VAL A 340 -0.42 -20.71 2.03
C VAL A 340 -0.96 -20.14 3.33
N TRP A 341 -1.24 -21.03 4.29
CA TRP A 341 -1.91 -20.67 5.55
C TRP A 341 -1.17 -21.30 6.74
N ASP A 342 -1.20 -20.62 7.88
CA ASP A 342 -0.56 -21.09 9.13
C ASP A 342 -0.96 -22.51 9.50
N ASP A 343 -2.26 -22.82 9.37
CA ASP A 343 -2.82 -24.10 9.71
C ASP A 343 -4.01 -24.52 8.83
N ALA A 344 -4.43 -25.77 8.96
CA ALA A 344 -5.56 -26.32 8.21
C ALA A 344 -6.89 -25.64 8.54
N ALA A 345 -7.05 -25.10 9.75
CA ALA A 345 -8.27 -24.39 10.14
C ALA A 345 -8.36 -23.03 9.44
N ALA A 346 -7.27 -22.28 9.36
CA ALA A 346 -7.15 -21.03 8.61
C ALA A 346 -7.42 -21.26 7.12
N ALA A 347 -6.77 -22.27 6.51
CA ALA A 347 -7.00 -22.65 5.12
C ALA A 347 -8.46 -23.02 4.84
N THR A 348 -9.09 -23.76 5.74
CA THR A 348 -10.50 -24.18 5.59
C THR A 348 -11.44 -22.98 5.72
N ARG A 349 -11.18 -22.10 6.67
CA ARG A 349 -11.95 -20.87 6.88
C ARG A 349 -11.87 -19.96 5.65
N PHE A 350 -10.65 -19.74 5.14
CA PHE A 350 -10.40 -18.97 3.93
C PHE A 350 -11.09 -19.58 2.70
N ALA A 351 -10.90 -20.88 2.45
CA ALA A 351 -11.49 -21.55 1.29
C ALA A 351 -13.02 -21.46 1.30
N GLY A 352 -13.67 -21.64 2.46
CA GLY A 352 -15.11 -21.45 2.62
C GLY A 352 -15.55 -20.01 2.34
N GLY A 353 -14.80 -19.03 2.83
CA GLY A 353 -15.00 -17.61 2.52
C GLY A 353 -14.87 -17.32 1.03
N LEU A 354 -13.83 -17.85 0.41
CA LEU A 354 -13.54 -17.68 -1.01
C LEU A 354 -14.62 -18.27 -1.92
N GLN A 355 -15.13 -19.46 -1.57
CA GLN A 355 -16.25 -20.08 -2.28
C GLN A 355 -17.51 -19.19 -2.23
N ARG A 356 -17.85 -18.63 -1.06
CA ARG A 356 -19.00 -17.71 -0.91
C ARG A 356 -18.78 -16.41 -1.71
N ALA A 357 -17.59 -15.83 -1.63
CA ALA A 357 -17.24 -14.61 -2.33
C ALA A 357 -17.34 -14.77 -3.86
N TRP A 358 -16.80 -15.88 -4.39
CA TRP A 358 -16.90 -16.19 -5.81
C TRP A 358 -18.31 -16.55 -6.26
N ALA A 359 -19.08 -17.26 -5.47
CA ALA A 359 -20.50 -17.51 -5.75
C ALA A 359 -21.30 -16.21 -5.87
N LYS A 360 -21.09 -15.26 -4.93
CA LYS A 360 -21.73 -13.94 -4.97
C LYS A 360 -21.30 -13.11 -6.19
N ARG A 361 -20.01 -13.09 -6.50
CA ARG A 361 -19.46 -12.39 -7.67
C ARG A 361 -20.06 -12.92 -8.98
N ARG A 362 -20.29 -14.22 -9.10
CA ARG A 362 -20.82 -14.87 -10.31
C ARG A 362 -22.32 -14.78 -10.45
N ALA A 363 -23.07 -14.57 -9.38
CA ALA A 363 -24.54 -14.45 -9.41
C ALA A 363 -25.03 -13.25 -10.27
N GLY A 364 -24.18 -12.29 -10.56
CA GLY A 364 -24.50 -11.09 -11.36
C GLY A 364 -23.89 -11.04 -12.76
N VAL A 365 -22.94 -11.93 -13.11
CA VAL A 365 -22.14 -11.81 -14.34
C VAL A 365 -21.64 -13.17 -14.85
N GLN A 366 -21.82 -13.44 -16.13
CA GLN A 366 -21.13 -14.43 -16.98
C GLN A 366 -21.59 -15.89 -16.96
N THR A 367 -22.35 -16.24 -17.96
CA THR A 367 -22.35 -17.57 -18.58
C THR A 367 -21.03 -17.81 -19.29
N GLY A 368 -20.43 -18.99 -19.12
CA GLY A 368 -19.22 -19.40 -19.87
C GLY A 368 -17.89 -19.40 -19.10
N ARG A 369 -17.88 -19.05 -17.82
CA ARG A 369 -16.71 -19.22 -16.95
C ARG A 369 -16.88 -20.36 -15.93
N ARG A 370 -15.76 -20.97 -15.56
CA ARG A 370 -15.65 -21.95 -14.46
C ARG A 370 -14.71 -21.41 -13.40
N ALA A 371 -15.06 -21.58 -12.12
CA ALA A 371 -14.14 -21.30 -11.02
C ALA A 371 -14.09 -22.49 -10.07
N GLU A 372 -12.89 -22.80 -9.60
CA GLU A 372 -12.63 -23.87 -8.64
C GLU A 372 -11.79 -23.35 -7.48
N VAL A 373 -12.24 -23.64 -6.25
CA VAL A 373 -11.48 -23.44 -5.03
C VAL A 373 -11.11 -24.84 -4.51
N HIS A 374 -9.84 -25.11 -4.38
CA HIS A 374 -9.34 -26.42 -3.95
C HIS A 374 -8.34 -26.28 -2.80
N GLN A 375 -8.54 -27.08 -1.74
CA GLN A 375 -7.60 -27.19 -0.62
C GLN A 375 -6.65 -28.36 -0.85
N MET A 376 -5.39 -28.18 -0.54
CA MET A 376 -4.35 -29.21 -0.67
C MET A 376 -3.25 -29.01 0.38
N VAL A 377 -2.33 -29.93 0.42
CA VAL A 377 -1.09 -29.79 1.19
C VAL A 377 0.08 -29.85 0.23
N ILE A 378 0.98 -28.88 0.30
CA ILE A 378 2.23 -28.83 -0.46
C ILE A 378 3.37 -28.71 0.56
N ASP A 379 4.33 -29.59 0.52
CA ASP A 379 5.48 -29.61 1.42
C ASP A 379 5.10 -29.53 2.92
N GLY A 380 3.98 -30.17 3.29
CA GLY A 380 3.44 -30.18 4.64
C GLY A 380 2.62 -28.94 5.04
N ARG A 381 2.50 -27.95 4.19
CA ARG A 381 1.79 -26.70 4.46
C ARG A 381 0.38 -26.70 3.85
N PRO A 382 -0.63 -26.15 4.57
CA PRO A 382 -1.98 -26.00 4.06
C PRO A 382 -2.01 -24.94 2.94
N VAL A 383 -2.52 -25.33 1.78
CA VAL A 383 -2.58 -24.47 0.59
C VAL A 383 -4.01 -24.42 0.04
N VAL A 384 -4.45 -23.25 -0.39
CA VAL A 384 -5.69 -23.07 -1.14
C VAL A 384 -5.38 -22.55 -2.52
N ARG A 385 -5.94 -23.19 -3.55
CA ARG A 385 -5.87 -22.73 -4.94
C ARG A 385 -7.23 -22.27 -5.42
N LEU A 386 -7.27 -21.09 -6.02
CA LEU A 386 -8.36 -20.62 -6.85
C LEU A 386 -7.93 -20.65 -8.31
N VAL A 387 -8.80 -21.18 -9.17
CA VAL A 387 -8.73 -20.99 -10.62
C VAL A 387 -10.05 -20.41 -11.08
N ASP A 388 -10.01 -19.28 -11.82
CA ASP A 388 -11.17 -18.69 -12.48
C ASP A 388 -10.82 -18.44 -13.96
N ALA A 389 -11.47 -19.17 -14.86
CA ALA A 389 -11.14 -19.16 -16.28
C ALA A 389 -12.37 -19.42 -17.16
N PRO A 390 -12.30 -19.14 -18.48
CA PRO A 390 -13.30 -19.63 -19.43
C PRO A 390 -13.50 -21.15 -19.29
N ALA A 391 -14.72 -21.62 -19.43
CA ALA A 391 -15.05 -23.05 -19.25
C ALA A 391 -14.33 -23.95 -20.29
N ASP A 392 -14.02 -23.41 -21.46
CA ASP A 392 -13.31 -24.05 -22.56
C ASP A 392 -11.79 -23.84 -22.51
N TRP A 393 -11.26 -23.19 -21.47
CA TRP A 393 -9.82 -23.00 -21.33
C TRP A 393 -9.07 -24.33 -21.29
N LYS A 394 -8.08 -24.48 -22.15
CA LYS A 394 -7.33 -25.74 -22.30
C LYS A 394 -6.52 -26.12 -21.05
N GLY A 395 -6.09 -25.10 -20.27
CA GLY A 395 -5.31 -25.29 -19.05
C GLY A 395 -6.06 -26.03 -17.93
N TRP A 396 -7.40 -26.22 -18.02
CA TRP A 396 -8.15 -27.06 -17.10
C TRP A 396 -7.65 -28.53 -17.05
N ARG A 397 -6.92 -28.98 -18.08
CA ARG A 397 -6.38 -30.35 -18.16
C ARG A 397 -5.05 -30.49 -17.42
N ALA A 398 -4.29 -29.38 -17.29
CA ALA A 398 -2.99 -29.36 -16.62
C ALA A 398 -2.80 -27.96 -16.01
N LEU A 399 -3.27 -27.78 -14.78
CA LEU A 399 -3.21 -26.51 -14.08
C LEU A 399 -1.76 -26.17 -13.70
N PRO A 400 -1.36 -24.88 -13.76
CA PRO A 400 -0.07 -24.45 -13.23
C PRO A 400 0.11 -24.88 -11.76
N THR A 401 1.31 -25.29 -11.41
CA THR A 401 1.67 -25.73 -10.04
C THR A 401 2.68 -24.76 -9.44
N VAL A 402 2.81 -24.75 -8.10
CA VAL A 402 3.77 -23.93 -7.38
C VAL A 402 4.74 -24.78 -6.59
N ARG A 403 5.92 -24.23 -6.32
CA ARG A 403 6.90 -24.71 -5.34
C ARG A 403 6.91 -23.71 -4.18
N LEU A 404 7.08 -24.21 -2.98
CA LEU A 404 7.20 -23.41 -1.77
C LEU A 404 8.66 -23.31 -1.37
N SER A 405 9.07 -22.16 -0.83
CA SER A 405 10.39 -21.95 -0.24
C SER A 405 10.30 -20.91 0.89
N GLY A 406 11.25 -20.93 1.83
CA GLY A 406 11.17 -20.04 3.01
C GLY A 406 9.99 -20.38 3.91
N GLY A 407 9.57 -19.39 4.70
CA GLY A 407 8.58 -19.55 5.76
C GLY A 407 9.17 -20.29 6.98
N THR A 408 8.65 -20.08 8.15
CA THR A 408 9.06 -20.75 9.41
C THR A 408 8.14 -21.89 9.78
#